data_cfc8974d994fd4a611f9b94d6c9d57ee
#
_entry.id   cfc8974d994fd4a611f9b94d6c9d57ee
#
_cell.length_a   1.000
_cell.length_b   1.000
_cell.length_c   1.000
_cell.angle_alpha   90.00
_cell.angle_beta   90.00
_cell.angle_gamma   90.00
#
_symmetry.space_group_name_H-M   'P 1'
#
loop_
_entity.id
_entity.type
_entity.pdbx_description
1 polymer ?
#
loop_
_entity_poly.entity_id
_entity_poly.type
_entity_poly.pdbx_seq_one_letter_code
_entity_poly.pdbx_strand_id
1 'polypeptide(L)'
;MKIADLDIQPIMLYLPDTPYWVNRWRDGKKHFVESGITDLIEVAGVYGEGFGIDGTHEYNLDNPTGHHKIGVGYTAGFLSMYVMYNVANVLPNSHFMFLEDDTRFNDGWLEKLNLELQNVPKDFDFLFVGSCCAGGKPNTHIGGDIYRFDAPYYPMGGNCYIVAKKALPHIILTQRDAYAPADINLCLHTFPELKVYAILPRLVEQNNNILPK
;
A
#
# COMPACT_ATOMS: atom_id res chain seq x y z
N MET A 1 -12.19 8.37 -8.99
CA MET A 1 -13.05 9.15 -8.05
C MET A 1 -12.41 10.49 -7.71
N LYS A 2 -13.18 11.53 -7.36
CA LYS A 2 -12.64 12.82 -6.89
C LYS A 2 -12.82 12.96 -5.38
N ILE A 3 -11.71 13.26 -4.68
CA ILE A 3 -11.70 13.52 -3.23
C ILE A 3 -10.80 14.74 -3.02
N ALA A 4 -11.30 15.80 -2.36
CA ALA A 4 -10.54 17.04 -2.10
C ALA A 4 -9.82 17.60 -3.34
N ASP A 5 -10.49 17.61 -4.49
CA ASP A 5 -9.97 18.05 -5.80
C ASP A 5 -8.89 17.15 -6.42
N LEU A 6 -8.48 16.07 -5.76
CA LEU A 6 -7.59 15.08 -6.34
C LEU A 6 -8.36 14.10 -7.23
N ASP A 7 -7.81 13.81 -8.41
CA ASP A 7 -8.27 12.73 -9.28
C ASP A 7 -7.57 11.43 -8.87
N ILE A 8 -8.28 10.64 -8.03
CA ILE A 8 -7.76 9.41 -7.43
C ILE A 8 -8.35 8.19 -8.13
N GLN A 9 -7.48 7.32 -8.65
CA GLN A 9 -7.88 6.02 -9.19
C GLN A 9 -7.65 4.92 -8.14
N PRO A 10 -8.71 4.27 -7.63
CA PRO A 10 -8.55 3.11 -6.76
C PRO A 10 -8.06 1.90 -7.57
N ILE A 11 -7.08 1.19 -7.01
CA ILE A 11 -6.51 -0.05 -7.57
C ILE A 11 -6.46 -1.08 -6.45
N MET A 12 -7.07 -2.22 -6.66
CA MET A 12 -7.08 -3.34 -5.70
C MET A 12 -6.22 -4.48 -6.20
N LEU A 13 -5.34 -4.95 -5.33
CA LEU A 13 -4.61 -6.20 -5.50
C LEU A 13 -5.48 -7.37 -5.00
N TYR A 14 -5.57 -8.44 -5.78
CA TYR A 14 -6.26 -9.68 -5.38
C TYR A 14 -5.54 -10.91 -5.91
N LEU A 15 -5.77 -12.06 -5.27
CA LEU A 15 -5.23 -13.36 -5.71
C LEU A 15 -6.38 -14.25 -6.23
N PRO A 16 -6.37 -14.66 -7.51
CA PRO A 16 -7.48 -15.40 -8.10
C PRO A 16 -7.38 -16.94 -7.95
N ASP A 17 -6.34 -17.49 -7.32
CA ASP A 17 -5.88 -18.86 -7.57
C ASP A 17 -6.57 -19.96 -6.75
N THR A 18 -7.19 -19.66 -5.62
CA THR A 18 -7.89 -20.64 -4.80
C THR A 18 -9.29 -20.17 -4.42
N PRO A 19 -10.22 -21.08 -4.07
CA PRO A 19 -11.55 -20.68 -3.60
C PRO A 19 -11.50 -19.73 -2.39
N TYR A 20 -10.50 -19.86 -1.53
CA TYR A 20 -10.29 -18.98 -0.40
C TYR A 20 -10.00 -17.54 -0.85
N TRP A 21 -9.02 -17.33 -1.73
CA TRP A 21 -8.64 -16.02 -2.25
C TRP A 21 -9.75 -15.38 -3.10
N VAL A 22 -10.46 -16.20 -3.89
CA VAL A 22 -11.61 -15.73 -4.66
C VAL A 22 -12.73 -15.23 -3.77
N ASN A 23 -13.01 -15.90 -2.66
CA ASN A 23 -14.03 -15.42 -1.70
C ASN A 23 -13.58 -14.14 -1.02
N ARG A 24 -12.32 -14.07 -0.56
CA ARG A 24 -11.73 -12.88 0.04
C ARG A 24 -11.83 -11.67 -0.90
N TRP A 25 -11.46 -11.84 -2.18
CA TRP A 25 -11.60 -10.83 -3.22
C TRP A 25 -13.06 -10.37 -3.38
N ARG A 26 -14.03 -11.29 -3.48
CA ARG A 26 -15.44 -10.95 -3.63
C ARG A 26 -15.96 -10.15 -2.43
N ASP A 27 -15.62 -10.56 -1.23
CA ASP A 27 -15.99 -9.87 0.01
C ASP A 27 -15.34 -8.47 0.10
N GLY A 28 -14.06 -8.35 -0.25
CA GLY A 28 -13.37 -7.08 -0.32
C GLY A 28 -14.01 -6.13 -1.34
N LYS A 29 -14.25 -6.60 -2.57
CA LYS A 29 -14.89 -5.82 -3.62
C LYS A 29 -16.29 -5.33 -3.21
N LYS A 30 -17.09 -6.22 -2.62
CA LYS A 30 -18.41 -5.85 -2.09
C LYS A 30 -18.29 -4.74 -1.04
N HIS A 31 -17.41 -4.92 -0.07
CA HIS A 31 -17.15 -3.93 0.97
C HIS A 31 -16.71 -2.58 0.38
N PHE A 32 -15.85 -2.57 -0.65
CA PHE A 32 -15.39 -1.35 -1.27
C PHE A 32 -16.52 -0.57 -1.95
N VAL A 33 -17.40 -1.28 -2.69
CA VAL A 33 -18.59 -0.66 -3.29
C VAL A 33 -19.53 -0.09 -2.22
N GLU A 34 -19.78 -0.85 -1.15
CA GLU A 34 -20.61 -0.40 -0.02
C GLU A 34 -19.98 0.80 0.72
N SER A 35 -18.64 0.91 0.73
CA SER A 35 -17.90 2.01 1.30
C SER A 35 -17.75 3.23 0.36
N GLY A 36 -18.38 3.20 -0.82
CA GLY A 36 -18.39 4.33 -1.75
C GLY A 36 -17.23 4.34 -2.75
N ILE A 37 -16.42 3.29 -2.83
CA ILE A 37 -15.39 3.15 -3.87
C ILE A 37 -16.05 2.68 -5.16
N THR A 38 -16.02 3.53 -6.17
CA THR A 38 -16.45 3.24 -7.54
C THR A 38 -15.22 3.23 -8.47
N ASP A 39 -15.39 2.75 -9.70
CA ASP A 39 -14.33 2.77 -10.73
C ASP A 39 -13.04 2.04 -10.30
N LEU A 40 -13.19 0.95 -9.52
CA LEU A 40 -12.09 0.14 -9.01
C LEU A 40 -11.41 -0.62 -10.17
N ILE A 41 -10.09 -0.44 -10.29
CA ILE A 41 -9.25 -1.29 -11.14
C ILE A 41 -8.78 -2.49 -10.32
N GLU A 42 -8.96 -3.68 -10.85
CA GLU A 42 -8.58 -4.92 -10.20
C GLU A 42 -7.30 -5.47 -10.86
N VAL A 43 -6.26 -5.68 -10.07
CA VAL A 43 -4.98 -6.23 -10.53
C VAL A 43 -4.78 -7.60 -9.90
N ALA A 44 -4.66 -8.63 -10.74
CA ALA A 44 -4.34 -9.97 -10.27
C ALA A 44 -2.89 -10.01 -9.77
N GLY A 45 -2.71 -10.47 -8.56
CA GLY A 45 -1.41 -10.67 -7.96
C GLY A 45 -0.72 -11.93 -8.47
N VAL A 46 0.55 -12.03 -8.16
CA VAL A 46 1.40 -13.20 -8.43
C VAL A 46 1.22 -14.22 -7.33
N TYR A 47 0.89 -15.45 -7.70
CA TYR A 47 0.83 -16.57 -6.76
C TYR A 47 2.16 -17.33 -6.75
N GLY A 48 2.92 -17.19 -5.65
CA GLY A 48 4.30 -17.64 -5.61
C GLY A 48 4.51 -19.14 -5.86
N GLU A 49 3.65 -20.00 -5.30
CA GLU A 49 3.73 -21.45 -5.50
C GLU A 49 3.51 -21.84 -6.97
N GLY A 50 2.61 -21.16 -7.67
CA GLY A 50 2.30 -21.42 -9.08
C GLY A 50 3.43 -21.03 -10.04
N PHE A 51 4.34 -20.13 -9.63
CA PHE A 51 5.45 -19.66 -10.46
C PHE A 51 6.80 -20.30 -10.09
N GLY A 52 6.85 -21.24 -9.13
CA GLY A 52 8.09 -21.85 -8.69
C GLY A 52 9.08 -20.83 -8.13
N ILE A 53 8.59 -19.75 -7.54
CA ILE A 53 9.43 -18.75 -6.90
C ILE A 53 10.10 -19.41 -5.70
N ASP A 54 11.39 -19.66 -5.81
CA ASP A 54 12.19 -20.16 -4.71
C ASP A 54 12.57 -18.98 -3.79
N GLY A 55 12.13 -19.05 -2.55
CA GLY A 55 12.41 -18.04 -1.53
C GLY A 55 13.89 -18.12 -1.08
N THR A 56 14.81 -17.67 -1.91
CA THR A 56 16.26 -17.81 -1.69
C THR A 56 16.92 -16.63 -0.99
N HIS A 57 16.18 -15.56 -0.68
CA HIS A 57 16.74 -14.39 0.00
C HIS A 57 16.44 -14.42 1.50
N GLU A 58 17.48 -14.28 2.31
CA GLU A 58 17.36 -14.13 3.76
C GLU A 58 17.41 -12.64 4.11
N TYR A 59 16.41 -12.13 4.82
CA TYR A 59 16.35 -10.75 5.31
C TYR A 59 16.54 -10.71 6.83
N ASN A 60 17.39 -9.79 7.33
CA ASN A 60 17.62 -9.54 8.75
C ASN A 60 17.44 -8.05 9.05
N LEU A 61 16.49 -7.72 9.91
CA LEU A 61 16.22 -6.36 10.35
C LEU A 61 17.44 -5.66 10.97
N ASP A 62 18.31 -6.44 11.62
CA ASP A 62 19.53 -5.94 12.25
C ASP A 62 20.70 -5.78 11.26
N ASN A 63 20.57 -6.33 10.04
CA ASN A 63 21.54 -6.20 8.97
C ASN A 63 20.83 -6.08 7.61
N PRO A 64 20.32 -4.90 7.25
CA PRO A 64 19.53 -4.68 6.04
C PRO A 64 20.29 -4.90 4.73
N THR A 65 21.62 -5.04 4.77
CA THR A 65 22.46 -5.37 3.60
C THR A 65 22.80 -6.85 3.52
N GLY A 66 22.38 -7.66 4.49
CA GLY A 66 22.58 -9.11 4.50
C GLY A 66 21.58 -9.84 3.60
N HIS A 67 22.01 -10.99 3.06
CA HIS A 67 21.12 -11.86 2.29
C HIS A 67 20.19 -12.63 3.25
N HIS A 68 18.89 -12.52 3.05
CA HIS A 68 17.89 -13.19 3.89
C HIS A 68 16.91 -13.96 3.01
N LYS A 69 16.51 -15.14 3.46
CA LYS A 69 15.45 -15.91 2.79
C LYS A 69 14.12 -15.21 2.97
N ILE A 70 13.66 -14.56 1.91
CA ILE A 70 12.30 -14.08 1.84
C ILE A 70 11.44 -15.29 1.42
N GLY A 71 10.45 -15.64 2.24
CA GLY A 71 9.53 -16.71 1.88
C GLY A 71 8.81 -16.43 0.55
N VAL A 72 8.43 -17.49 -0.14
CA VAL A 72 7.73 -17.45 -1.44
C VAL A 72 6.57 -16.44 -1.45
N GLY A 73 5.78 -16.38 -0.36
CA GLY A 73 4.68 -15.44 -0.22
C GLY A 73 5.12 -13.96 -0.22
N TYR A 74 6.22 -13.63 0.41
CA TYR A 74 6.76 -12.25 0.41
C TYR A 74 7.27 -11.84 -0.96
N THR A 75 7.96 -12.73 -1.68
CA THR A 75 8.42 -12.47 -3.04
C THR A 75 7.24 -12.28 -3.99
N ALA A 76 6.22 -13.12 -3.87
CA ALA A 76 4.99 -13.02 -4.66
C ALA A 76 4.23 -11.71 -4.36
N GLY A 77 4.09 -11.36 -3.08
CA GLY A 77 3.51 -10.08 -2.67
C GLY A 77 4.27 -8.87 -3.21
N PHE A 78 5.60 -8.92 -3.16
CA PHE A 78 6.47 -7.91 -3.73
C PHE A 78 6.26 -7.74 -5.24
N LEU A 79 6.28 -8.84 -6.01
CA LEU A 79 6.03 -8.81 -7.44
C LEU A 79 4.62 -8.31 -7.78
N SER A 80 3.63 -8.68 -6.97
CA SER A 80 2.25 -8.21 -7.13
C SER A 80 2.14 -6.70 -6.98
N MET A 81 2.79 -6.12 -5.97
CA MET A 81 2.84 -4.67 -5.78
C MET A 81 3.61 -3.99 -6.91
N TYR A 82 4.71 -4.57 -7.37
CA TYR A 82 5.47 -4.06 -8.51
C TYR A 82 4.62 -3.99 -9.79
N VAL A 83 3.84 -5.05 -10.07
CA VAL A 83 2.88 -5.05 -11.19
C VAL A 83 1.85 -3.94 -11.02
N MET A 84 1.28 -3.79 -9.84
CA MET A 84 0.27 -2.77 -9.53
C MET A 84 0.80 -1.34 -9.75
N TYR A 85 2.05 -1.03 -9.34
CA TYR A 85 2.68 0.27 -9.61
C TYR A 85 2.89 0.52 -11.11
N ASN A 86 3.27 -0.51 -11.88
CA ASN A 86 3.43 -0.38 -13.32
C ASN A 86 2.09 -0.13 -14.03
N VAL A 87 1.01 -0.80 -13.60
CA VAL A 87 -0.35 -0.52 -14.09
C VAL A 87 -0.72 0.94 -13.79
N ALA A 88 -0.53 1.42 -12.57
CA ALA A 88 -0.81 2.80 -12.20
C ALA A 88 -0.02 3.81 -13.05
N ASN A 89 1.24 3.53 -13.32
CA ASN A 89 2.12 4.45 -14.03
C ASN A 89 1.66 4.77 -15.47
N VAL A 90 0.96 3.85 -16.13
CA VAL A 90 0.44 4.07 -17.49
C VAL A 90 -0.95 4.71 -17.52
N LEU A 91 -1.66 4.81 -16.40
CA LEU A 91 -2.97 5.42 -16.31
C LEU A 91 -2.87 6.97 -16.28
N PRO A 92 -3.90 7.70 -16.75
CA PRO A 92 -3.86 9.16 -16.85
C PRO A 92 -4.02 9.91 -15.52
N ASN A 93 -4.53 9.25 -14.47
CA ASN A 93 -4.90 9.87 -13.21
C ASN A 93 -3.69 10.51 -12.48
N SER A 94 -3.93 11.53 -11.67
CA SER A 94 -2.89 12.24 -10.93
C SER A 94 -2.47 11.53 -9.64
N HIS A 95 -3.36 10.73 -9.06
CA HIS A 95 -3.14 9.98 -7.82
C HIS A 95 -3.75 8.60 -7.91
N PHE A 96 -3.21 7.66 -7.15
CA PHE A 96 -3.66 6.27 -7.08
C PHE A 96 -3.84 5.85 -5.64
N MET A 97 -5.00 5.27 -5.33
CA MET A 97 -5.25 4.65 -4.03
C MET A 97 -5.06 3.14 -4.18
N PHE A 98 -4.03 2.62 -3.57
CA PHE A 98 -3.72 1.20 -3.57
C PHE A 98 -4.38 0.51 -2.38
N LEU A 99 -5.00 -0.65 -2.64
CA LEU A 99 -5.83 -1.39 -1.71
C LEU A 99 -5.47 -2.88 -1.75
N GLU A 100 -5.41 -3.50 -0.59
CA GLU A 100 -5.45 -4.96 -0.48
C GLU A 100 -6.91 -5.44 -0.33
N ASP A 101 -7.21 -6.65 -0.75
CA ASP A 101 -8.57 -7.20 -0.73
C ASP A 101 -9.15 -7.45 0.67
N ASP A 102 -8.31 -7.40 1.72
CA ASP A 102 -8.74 -7.46 3.13
C ASP A 102 -8.84 -6.08 3.81
N THR A 103 -8.68 -5.01 3.06
CA THR A 103 -8.91 -3.65 3.54
C THR A 103 -10.34 -3.47 4.03
N ARG A 104 -10.51 -2.83 5.19
CA ARG A 104 -11.82 -2.46 5.74
C ARG A 104 -11.84 -1.00 6.12
N PHE A 105 -12.79 -0.26 5.58
CA PHE A 105 -12.98 1.15 5.86
C PHE A 105 -13.80 1.35 7.12
N ASN A 106 -13.36 2.27 7.96
CA ASN A 106 -14.10 2.68 9.15
C ASN A 106 -15.31 3.56 8.75
N ASP A 107 -16.32 3.62 9.59
CA ASP A 107 -17.48 4.49 9.36
C ASP A 107 -17.03 5.95 9.18
N GLY A 108 -17.58 6.63 8.18
CA GLY A 108 -17.27 8.03 7.87
C GLY A 108 -15.84 8.26 7.29
N TRP A 109 -15.17 7.21 6.87
CA TRP A 109 -13.79 7.29 6.35
C TRP A 109 -13.65 8.27 5.17
N LEU A 110 -14.62 8.31 4.28
CA LEU A 110 -14.55 9.13 3.07
C LEU A 110 -14.64 10.61 3.37
N GLU A 111 -15.56 11.00 4.25
CA GLU A 111 -15.69 12.39 4.74
C GLU A 111 -14.42 12.81 5.48
N LYS A 112 -13.90 11.92 6.34
CA LYS A 112 -12.67 12.19 7.07
C LYS A 112 -11.47 12.29 6.13
N LEU A 113 -11.32 11.39 5.16
CA LEU A 113 -10.27 11.48 4.14
C LEU A 113 -10.36 12.80 3.34
N ASN A 114 -11.57 13.18 2.93
CA ASN A 114 -11.78 14.44 2.21
C ASN A 114 -11.37 15.68 3.03
N LEU A 115 -11.63 15.66 4.35
CA LEU A 115 -11.19 16.71 5.26
C LEU A 115 -9.66 16.72 5.40
N GLU A 116 -9.05 15.59 5.67
CA GLU A 116 -7.62 15.50 5.92
C GLU A 116 -6.77 15.79 4.68
N LEU A 117 -7.24 15.43 3.49
CA LEU A 117 -6.55 15.78 2.24
C LEU A 117 -6.42 17.29 2.00
N GLN A 118 -7.23 18.13 2.68
CA GLN A 118 -7.08 19.59 2.64
C GLN A 118 -5.88 20.05 3.49
N ASN A 119 -5.47 19.26 4.49
CA ASN A 119 -4.35 19.52 5.38
C ASN A 119 -3.04 18.94 4.86
N VAL A 120 -3.09 17.94 3.97
CA VAL A 120 -1.89 17.34 3.38
C VAL A 120 -1.22 18.34 2.45
N PRO A 121 0.13 18.53 2.54
CA PRO A 121 0.85 19.35 1.57
C PRO A 121 0.60 18.90 0.13
N LYS A 122 0.27 19.85 -0.76
CA LYS A 122 -0.12 19.56 -2.15
C LYS A 122 0.94 18.80 -2.97
N ASP A 123 2.16 18.81 -2.52
CA ASP A 123 3.30 18.19 -3.17
C ASP A 123 3.72 16.85 -2.50
N PHE A 124 2.82 16.23 -1.72
CA PHE A 124 3.07 14.90 -1.17
C PHE A 124 3.34 13.86 -2.26
N ASP A 125 4.11 12.85 -1.91
CA ASP A 125 4.44 11.73 -2.78
C ASP A 125 3.69 10.46 -2.36
N PHE A 126 3.58 10.24 -1.05
CA PHE A 126 2.98 9.05 -0.46
C PHE A 126 2.18 9.40 0.80
N LEU A 127 0.94 8.91 0.91
CA LEU A 127 0.07 9.13 2.05
C LEU A 127 -0.52 7.80 2.53
N PHE A 128 -0.16 7.37 3.72
CA PHE A 128 -0.80 6.25 4.38
C PHE A 128 -2.19 6.65 4.88
N VAL A 129 -3.21 5.89 4.48
CA VAL A 129 -4.61 6.00 4.95
C VAL A 129 -4.91 4.91 5.97
N GLY A 130 -4.34 3.72 5.76
CA GLY A 130 -4.30 2.60 6.68
C GLY A 130 -2.89 2.03 6.74
N SER A 131 -2.32 1.93 7.93
CA SER A 131 -1.02 1.32 8.15
C SER A 131 -1.01 0.57 9.47
N CYS A 132 -0.15 -0.43 9.60
CA CYS A 132 0.03 -1.09 10.88
C CYS A 132 0.89 -0.29 11.85
N CYS A 133 1.55 0.78 11.41
CA CYS A 133 2.40 1.68 12.22
C CYS A 133 3.39 0.95 13.14
N ALA A 134 3.73 -0.30 12.80
CA ALA A 134 4.49 -1.18 13.69
C ALA A 134 5.94 -0.72 13.92
N GLY A 135 6.44 0.24 13.18
CA GLY A 135 7.84 0.63 13.27
C GLY A 135 8.12 2.13 13.42
N GLY A 136 7.18 2.99 13.08
CA GLY A 136 7.48 4.41 12.99
C GLY A 136 6.77 5.27 14.03
N LYS A 137 7.50 6.15 14.69
CA LYS A 137 6.90 7.30 15.36
C LYS A 137 6.85 8.45 14.35
N PRO A 138 5.71 9.17 14.21
CA PRO A 138 5.67 10.34 13.36
C PRO A 138 6.67 11.39 13.84
N ASN A 139 7.39 12.00 12.90
CA ASN A 139 8.41 12.99 13.25
C ASN A 139 7.80 14.37 13.45
N THR A 140 6.78 14.73 12.64
CA THR A 140 6.22 16.08 12.66
C THR A 140 4.72 16.05 12.42
N HIS A 141 3.96 16.67 13.32
CA HIS A 141 2.55 16.97 13.09
C HIS A 141 2.42 18.16 12.13
N ILE A 142 1.63 18.00 11.07
CA ILE A 142 1.46 19.03 10.02
C ILE A 142 0.20 19.86 10.24
N GLY A 143 -0.93 19.22 10.57
CA GLY A 143 -2.23 19.82 10.81
C GLY A 143 -3.33 18.78 10.68
N GLY A 144 -4.49 19.01 11.30
CA GLY A 144 -5.52 17.97 11.39
C GLY A 144 -4.96 16.70 12.00
N ASP A 145 -5.21 15.57 11.37
CA ASP A 145 -4.65 14.26 11.74
C ASP A 145 -3.48 13.86 10.83
N ILE A 146 -2.80 14.81 10.18
CA ILE A 146 -1.69 14.56 9.25
C ILE A 146 -0.36 14.63 9.96
N TYR A 147 0.45 13.59 9.74
CA TYR A 147 1.80 13.45 10.28
C TYR A 147 2.78 13.17 9.15
N ARG A 148 3.96 13.80 9.22
CA ARG A 148 5.08 13.53 8.34
C ARG A 148 5.98 12.47 8.94
N PHE A 149 6.54 11.63 8.09
CA PHE A 149 7.55 10.64 8.43
C PHE A 149 8.85 10.91 7.67
N ASP A 150 9.96 10.81 8.38
CA ASP A 150 11.31 10.95 7.83
C ASP A 150 12.16 9.75 8.30
N ALA A 151 13.24 9.47 7.54
CA ALA A 151 14.17 8.39 7.89
C ALA A 151 14.65 8.45 9.34
N PRO A 152 14.87 7.33 10.00
CA PRO A 152 14.68 5.95 9.55
C PRO A 152 13.29 5.37 9.88
N TYR A 153 12.36 6.17 10.36
CA TYR A 153 11.09 5.72 10.95
C TYR A 153 9.93 5.95 10.00
N TYR A 154 9.57 4.93 9.22
CA TYR A 154 8.41 4.97 8.33
C TYR A 154 7.32 3.99 8.80
N PRO A 155 6.02 4.28 8.51
CA PRO A 155 4.96 3.32 8.72
C PRO A 155 5.19 2.07 7.86
N MET A 156 4.83 0.91 8.37
CA MET A 156 4.83 -0.35 7.63
C MET A 156 3.40 -0.83 7.40
N GLY A 157 3.26 -1.75 6.45
CA GLY A 157 1.98 -2.28 6.02
C GLY A 157 1.43 -1.51 4.81
N GLY A 158 0.74 -2.23 3.96
CA GLY A 158 0.34 -1.74 2.62
C GLY A 158 -1.15 -1.83 2.34
N ASN A 159 -2.00 -2.00 3.35
CA ASN A 159 -3.42 -2.29 3.13
C ASN A 159 -4.21 -1.13 2.48
N CYS A 160 -3.81 0.14 2.71
CA CYS A 160 -4.39 1.29 2.02
C CYS A 160 -3.47 2.51 2.06
N TYR A 161 -3.09 3.03 0.89
CA TYR A 161 -2.29 4.25 0.77
C TYR A 161 -2.55 4.96 -0.56
N ILE A 162 -2.27 6.27 -0.60
CA ILE A 162 -2.40 7.10 -1.81
C ILE A 162 -1.00 7.52 -2.27
N VAL A 163 -0.74 7.35 -3.57
CA VAL A 163 0.52 7.73 -4.21
C VAL A 163 0.26 8.77 -5.28
N ALA A 164 1.02 9.85 -5.28
CA ALA A 164 1.02 10.80 -6.38
C ALA A 164 1.71 10.19 -7.61
N LYS A 165 1.14 10.39 -8.81
CA LYS A 165 1.68 9.84 -10.07
C LYS A 165 3.18 10.15 -10.26
N LYS A 166 3.60 11.36 -9.89
CA LYS A 166 4.99 11.80 -10.02
C LYS A 166 6.00 10.94 -9.23
N ALA A 167 5.54 10.24 -8.17
CA ALA A 167 6.39 9.37 -7.35
C ALA A 167 6.54 7.95 -7.93
N LEU A 168 5.61 7.51 -8.80
CA LEU A 168 5.61 6.14 -9.33
C LEU A 168 6.91 5.75 -10.05
N PRO A 169 7.54 6.58 -10.90
CA PRO A 169 8.80 6.20 -11.54
C PRO A 169 9.91 5.89 -10.53
N HIS A 170 10.01 6.66 -9.45
CA HIS A 170 10.98 6.41 -8.38
C HIS A 170 10.64 5.12 -7.60
N ILE A 171 9.36 4.92 -7.24
CA ILE A 171 8.89 3.69 -6.57
C ILE A 171 9.22 2.47 -7.44
N ILE A 172 8.87 2.49 -8.73
CA ILE A 172 9.14 1.38 -9.66
C ILE A 172 10.65 1.10 -9.76
N LEU A 173 11.48 2.13 -9.84
CA LEU A 173 12.93 1.97 -9.92
C LEU A 173 13.50 1.31 -8.65
N THR A 174 13.09 1.77 -7.47
CA THR A 174 13.60 1.28 -6.18
C THR A 174 12.99 -0.05 -5.77
N GLN A 175 11.79 -0.37 -6.30
CA GLN A 175 11.12 -1.65 -6.09
C GLN A 175 11.42 -2.67 -7.21
N ARG A 176 12.40 -2.44 -8.08
CA ARG A 176 12.77 -3.40 -9.12
C ARG A 176 13.39 -4.66 -8.56
N ASP A 177 14.17 -4.52 -7.49
CA ASP A 177 14.93 -5.60 -6.87
C ASP A 177 14.34 -5.91 -5.47
N ALA A 178 13.88 -7.15 -5.28
CA ALA A 178 13.24 -7.60 -4.04
C ALA A 178 14.29 -8.00 -2.99
N TYR A 179 14.77 -7.05 -2.21
CA TYR A 179 15.72 -7.30 -1.11
C TYR A 179 15.04 -7.64 0.23
N ALA A 180 13.76 -7.29 0.38
CA ALA A 180 12.99 -7.41 1.61
C ALA A 180 11.50 -7.57 1.28
N PRO A 181 10.62 -7.87 2.26
CA PRO A 181 9.18 -7.67 2.10
C PRO A 181 8.87 -6.27 1.55
N ALA A 182 7.82 -6.15 0.75
CA ALA A 182 7.57 -4.94 -0.06
C ALA A 182 7.51 -3.65 0.77
N ASP A 183 6.86 -3.68 1.92
CA ASP A 183 6.75 -2.55 2.84
C ASP A 183 8.11 -2.16 3.47
N ILE A 184 8.92 -3.13 3.84
CA ILE A 184 10.27 -2.88 4.34
C ILE A 184 11.17 -2.33 3.24
N ASN A 185 11.05 -2.87 2.03
CA ASN A 185 11.83 -2.39 0.88
C ASN A 185 11.47 -0.93 0.54
N LEU A 186 10.17 -0.55 0.64
CA LEU A 186 9.73 0.83 0.54
C LEU A 186 10.40 1.71 1.60
N CYS A 187 10.42 1.27 2.87
CA CYS A 187 11.04 2.04 3.97
C CYS A 187 12.54 2.25 3.76
N LEU A 188 13.27 1.24 3.29
CA LEU A 188 14.72 1.28 3.17
C LEU A 188 15.21 2.02 1.92
N HIS A 189 14.54 1.84 0.79
CA HIS A 189 15.06 2.23 -0.52
C HIS A 189 14.22 3.28 -1.24
N THR A 190 12.96 3.47 -0.85
CA THR A 190 12.03 4.36 -1.55
C THR A 190 11.72 5.62 -0.76
N PHE A 191 11.25 5.46 0.47
CA PHE A 191 10.78 6.58 1.29
C PHE A 191 11.83 7.63 1.67
N PRO A 192 13.14 7.32 1.80
CA PRO A 192 14.13 8.34 2.10
C PRO A 192 14.17 9.52 1.11
N GLU A 193 13.73 9.30 -0.13
CA GLU A 193 13.69 10.33 -1.18
C GLU A 193 12.29 10.90 -1.44
N LEU A 194 11.27 10.45 -0.70
CA LEU A 194 9.88 10.85 -0.88
C LEU A 194 9.33 11.67 0.30
N LYS A 195 8.32 12.46 0.02
CA LYS A 195 7.49 13.16 1.02
C LYS A 195 6.39 12.23 1.49
N VAL A 196 6.64 11.55 2.61
CA VAL A 196 5.78 10.51 3.17
C VAL A 196 4.97 11.07 4.33
N TYR A 197 3.66 10.85 4.28
CA TYR A 197 2.70 11.27 5.30
C TYR A 197 1.80 10.11 5.71
N ALA A 198 1.14 10.25 6.86
CA ALA A 198 0.06 9.36 7.28
C ALA A 198 -1.06 10.13 7.96
N ILE A 199 -2.27 9.59 7.87
CA ILE A 199 -3.43 10.01 8.65
C ILE A 199 -3.46 9.15 9.93
N LEU A 200 -3.45 9.80 11.10
CA LEU A 200 -3.52 9.15 12.41
C LEU A 200 -4.59 9.82 13.30
N PRO A 201 -5.56 9.06 13.85
CA PRO A 201 -5.70 7.62 13.71
C PRO A 201 -6.05 7.18 12.28
N ARG A 202 -5.67 5.94 11.93
CA ARG A 202 -5.92 5.38 10.60
C ARG A 202 -7.42 5.31 10.28
N LEU A 203 -7.75 5.54 9.02
CA LEU A 203 -9.15 5.50 8.54
C LEU A 203 -9.57 4.10 8.07
N VAL A 204 -8.60 3.19 8.00
CA VAL A 204 -8.75 1.87 7.38
C VAL A 204 -8.04 0.84 8.23
N GLU A 205 -8.61 -0.35 8.33
CA GLU A 205 -8.04 -1.48 9.04
C GLU A 205 -7.84 -2.69 8.11
N GLN A 206 -7.00 -3.63 8.54
CA GLN A 206 -6.86 -4.92 7.89
C GLN A 206 -7.79 -5.92 8.57
N ASN A 207 -8.54 -6.70 7.78
CA ASN A 207 -9.40 -7.75 8.31
C ASN A 207 -8.60 -9.01 8.65
N ASN A 208 -8.04 -9.06 9.84
CA ASN A 208 -7.26 -10.19 10.34
C ASN A 208 -8.10 -11.48 10.59
N ASN A 209 -9.45 -11.40 10.49
CA ASN A 209 -10.32 -12.56 10.71
C ASN A 209 -10.39 -13.51 9.49
N ILE A 210 -9.74 -13.17 8.40
CA ILE A 210 -9.75 -13.92 7.13
C ILE A 210 -8.41 -14.68 6.91
N LEU A 211 -7.56 -14.83 7.91
CA LEU A 211 -6.37 -15.66 7.76
C LEU A 211 -6.77 -17.15 7.74
N PRO A 212 -6.24 -17.96 6.81
CA PRO A 212 -6.43 -19.40 6.85
C PRO A 212 -5.87 -19.93 8.18
N LYS A 213 -6.67 -20.75 8.85
CA LYS A 213 -6.22 -21.48 10.03
C LYS A 213 -5.26 -22.59 9.63
#